data_464ca9b69d714a61359ee8c426eafa9d
#
_entry.id   464ca9b69d714a61359ee8c426eafa9d
#
_cell.length_a   1.000
_cell.length_b   1.000
_cell.length_c   1.000
_cell.angle_alpha   90.00
_cell.angle_beta   90.00
_cell.angle_gamma   90.00
#
_symmetry.space_group_name_H-M   'P 1'
#
loop_
_entity.id
_entity.type
_entity.pdbx_description
1 polymer ?
#
loop_
_entity_poly.entity_id
_entity_poly.type
_entity_poly.pdbx_seq_one_letter_code
_entity_poly.pdbx_strand_id
1 'polypeptide(L)'
;MHGPERLMPHSIFAFFISALVAVFPAWNVSAQDSPDFEKLTDQQIEEMVQFVVGNGIFILYHEAGHMLVSEFDLPVLGREEDAVDNLSSILMLEADDDLLDQAIIDAADGWFLSSEAAADAKEEQAFWGAHGLDEQRGWAIACSMAGHDYKNFKEFIDSLEFPEDRREECISEYPQKVRSWNTLLKPHEATANASTKFEITYEPITDPSLELFQTIVKESKLLELIGNSFSGLYNIKDGIKLTAKQCGQANAFWSAKDREITFCYEFAKFHGELVANYFLNNAADETQPQSETESDDATVVGLTRQ
;
A
#
# COMPACT_ATOMS: atom_id res chain seq x y z
N MET A 1 -23.75 61.47 32.80
CA MET A 1 -22.99 61.75 31.56
C MET A 1 -22.76 60.41 30.88
N HIS A 2 -23.56 60.13 29.86
CA HIS A 2 -23.49 58.85 29.13
C HIS A 2 -22.57 59.03 27.92
N GLY A 3 -21.57 58.19 27.81
CA GLY A 3 -20.72 58.11 26.61
C GLY A 3 -21.28 57.06 25.62
N PRO A 4 -21.13 57.26 24.29
CA PRO A 4 -21.82 56.46 23.31
C PRO A 4 -21.12 55.11 23.09
N GLU A 5 -21.96 54.04 23.06
CA GLU A 5 -21.60 52.71 22.59
C GLU A 5 -21.16 52.73 21.13
N ARG A 6 -19.97 52.24 20.83
CA ARG A 6 -19.53 51.99 19.46
C ARG A 6 -19.92 50.57 19.07
N LEU A 7 -20.87 50.47 18.18
CA LEU A 7 -21.21 49.26 17.41
C LEU A 7 -20.02 48.93 16.49
N MET A 8 -19.38 47.76 16.71
CA MET A 8 -18.43 47.20 15.76
C MET A 8 -19.19 46.46 14.66
N PRO A 9 -18.78 46.61 13.38
CA PRO A 9 -19.41 45.90 12.29
C PRO A 9 -18.99 44.44 12.32
N HIS A 10 -19.94 43.54 12.19
CA HIS A 10 -19.72 42.10 12.00
C HIS A 10 -19.07 41.90 10.64
N SER A 11 -17.74 41.61 10.64
CA SER A 11 -17.04 41.09 9.48
C SER A 11 -17.51 39.66 9.22
N ILE A 12 -18.22 39.48 8.13
CA ILE A 12 -18.54 38.16 7.57
C ILE A 12 -17.22 37.59 7.04
N PHE A 13 -16.59 36.71 7.84
CA PHE A 13 -15.51 35.87 7.34
C PHE A 13 -16.15 34.79 6.45
N ALA A 14 -16.07 35.00 5.14
CA ALA A 14 -16.30 33.97 4.17
C ALA A 14 -15.13 32.96 4.29
N PHE A 15 -15.39 31.80 4.90
CA PHE A 15 -14.51 30.66 4.84
C PHE A 15 -14.46 30.16 3.40
N PHE A 16 -13.41 30.52 2.68
CA PHE A 16 -13.01 29.81 1.48
C PHE A 16 -12.46 28.45 1.94
N ILE A 17 -13.30 27.43 1.88
CA ILE A 17 -12.84 26.04 1.89
C ILE A 17 -12.13 25.83 0.55
N SER A 18 -10.83 26.06 0.54
CA SER A 18 -9.97 25.58 -0.53
C SER A 18 -10.00 24.06 -0.45
N ALA A 19 -10.66 23.43 -1.41
CA ALA A 19 -10.50 22.01 -1.66
C ALA A 19 -9.00 21.78 -1.94
N LEU A 20 -8.26 21.24 -0.97
CA LEU A 20 -6.96 20.68 -1.20
C LEU A 20 -7.18 19.44 -2.07
N VAL A 21 -7.11 19.62 -3.37
CA VAL A 21 -6.80 18.52 -4.27
C VAL A 21 -5.35 18.20 -3.95
N ALA A 22 -5.13 17.10 -3.23
CA ALA A 22 -3.80 16.54 -3.07
C ALA A 22 -3.31 16.20 -4.48
N VAL A 23 -2.48 17.07 -5.04
CA VAL A 23 -1.75 16.79 -6.28
C VAL A 23 -0.64 15.84 -5.85
N PHE A 24 -0.93 14.54 -5.91
CA PHE A 24 0.11 13.52 -5.81
C PHE A 24 1.10 13.78 -6.95
N PRO A 25 2.41 13.74 -6.70
CA PRO A 25 3.36 13.72 -7.78
C PRO A 25 2.99 12.54 -8.68
N ALA A 26 2.64 12.81 -9.93
CA ALA A 26 2.48 11.76 -10.91
C ALA A 26 3.80 10.98 -10.91
N TRP A 27 3.73 9.70 -10.61
CA TRP A 27 4.85 8.82 -10.78
C TRP A 27 5.19 8.85 -12.26
N ASN A 28 6.21 9.62 -12.60
CA ASN A 28 6.79 9.57 -13.94
C ASN A 28 7.60 8.28 -14.00
N VAL A 29 6.90 7.15 -14.16
CA VAL A 29 7.55 5.94 -14.62
C VAL A 29 8.19 6.31 -15.95
N SER A 30 9.50 6.44 -15.94
CA SER A 30 10.27 6.50 -17.18
C SER A 30 9.75 5.38 -18.05
N ALA A 31 9.43 5.65 -19.31
CA ALA A 31 8.93 4.64 -20.23
C ALA A 31 10.01 3.55 -20.40
N GLN A 32 10.06 2.63 -19.45
CA GLN A 32 10.65 1.33 -19.66
C GLN A 32 9.72 0.61 -20.63
N ASP A 33 10.26 0.01 -21.66
CA ASP A 33 9.46 -0.81 -22.54
C ASP A 33 8.73 -1.86 -21.70
N SER A 34 7.40 -1.99 -21.87
CA SER A 34 6.62 -2.99 -21.15
C SER A 34 7.25 -4.37 -21.28
N PRO A 35 7.37 -5.16 -20.20
CA PRO A 35 7.99 -6.46 -20.23
C PRO A 35 7.28 -7.39 -21.24
N ASP A 36 8.04 -8.26 -21.85
CA ASP A 36 7.53 -9.28 -22.73
C ASP A 36 6.96 -10.45 -21.92
N PHE A 37 5.68 -10.38 -21.57
CA PHE A 37 5.00 -11.41 -20.78
C PHE A 37 5.01 -12.80 -21.44
N GLU A 38 5.21 -12.90 -22.77
CA GLU A 38 5.31 -14.18 -23.48
C GLU A 38 6.59 -14.96 -23.11
N LYS A 39 7.57 -14.30 -22.50
CA LYS A 39 8.80 -14.95 -22.01
C LYS A 39 8.69 -15.51 -20.60
N LEU A 40 7.63 -15.18 -19.88
CA LEU A 40 7.41 -15.72 -18.54
C LEU A 40 6.95 -17.18 -18.65
N THR A 41 7.38 -17.99 -17.71
CA THR A 41 6.86 -19.35 -17.53
C THR A 41 5.44 -19.30 -16.95
N ASP A 42 4.67 -20.39 -17.08
CA ASP A 42 3.33 -20.49 -16.49
C ASP A 42 3.36 -20.21 -14.98
N GLN A 43 4.38 -20.70 -14.28
CA GLN A 43 4.56 -20.44 -12.84
C GLN A 43 4.81 -18.96 -12.55
N GLN A 44 5.66 -18.29 -13.31
CA GLN A 44 5.91 -16.84 -13.14
C GLN A 44 4.67 -16.00 -13.45
N ILE A 45 3.81 -16.45 -14.37
CA ILE A 45 2.52 -15.80 -14.62
C ILE A 45 1.59 -15.95 -13.41
N GLU A 46 1.52 -17.14 -12.79
CA GLU A 46 0.74 -17.36 -11.58
C GLU A 46 1.25 -16.50 -10.42
N GLU A 47 2.56 -16.45 -10.21
CA GLU A 47 3.21 -15.60 -9.20
C GLU A 47 2.97 -14.10 -9.46
N MET A 48 3.04 -13.66 -10.72
CA MET A 48 2.70 -12.29 -11.11
C MET A 48 1.24 -11.95 -10.77
N VAL A 49 0.30 -12.83 -11.08
CA VAL A 49 -1.12 -12.61 -10.76
C VAL A 49 -1.31 -12.52 -9.25
N GLN A 50 -0.70 -13.42 -8.48
CA GLN A 50 -0.73 -13.40 -7.02
C GLN A 50 -0.17 -12.08 -6.48
N PHE A 51 1.01 -11.67 -6.95
CA PHE A 51 1.66 -10.41 -6.53
C PHE A 51 0.82 -9.18 -6.83
N VAL A 52 0.18 -9.11 -8.02
CA VAL A 52 -0.75 -8.02 -8.38
C VAL A 52 -1.95 -7.99 -7.45
N VAL A 53 -2.52 -9.14 -7.14
CA VAL A 53 -3.68 -9.25 -6.23
C VAL A 53 -3.29 -8.89 -4.80
N GLY A 54 -2.15 -9.38 -4.31
CA GLY A 54 -1.65 -9.10 -2.95
C GLY A 54 -1.40 -7.61 -2.73
N ASN A 55 -0.68 -6.96 -3.65
CA ASN A 55 -0.48 -5.51 -3.62
C ASN A 55 -1.81 -4.74 -3.72
N GLY A 56 -2.74 -5.23 -4.56
CA GLY A 56 -4.08 -4.67 -4.71
C GLY A 56 -4.91 -4.77 -3.42
N ILE A 57 -4.82 -5.88 -2.68
CA ILE A 57 -5.46 -6.04 -1.37
C ILE A 57 -4.89 -5.02 -0.39
N PHE A 58 -3.56 -4.95 -0.24
CA PHE A 58 -2.93 -4.03 0.71
C PHE A 58 -3.30 -2.57 0.46
N ILE A 59 -3.20 -2.10 -0.81
CA ILE A 59 -3.53 -0.70 -1.10
C ILE A 59 -5.02 -0.40 -0.87
N LEU A 60 -5.92 -1.35 -1.12
CA LEU A 60 -7.33 -1.15 -0.83
C LEU A 60 -7.64 -1.16 0.68
N TYR A 61 -6.90 -1.93 1.49
CA TYR A 61 -6.95 -1.80 2.96
C TYR A 61 -6.41 -0.44 3.42
N HIS A 62 -5.37 0.09 2.77
CA HIS A 62 -4.84 1.43 3.02
C HIS A 62 -5.91 2.51 2.74
N GLU A 63 -6.57 2.47 1.59
CA GLU A 63 -7.65 3.39 1.25
C GLU A 63 -8.87 3.23 2.18
N ALA A 64 -9.16 2.00 2.61
CA ALA A 64 -10.16 1.75 3.63
C ALA A 64 -9.74 2.33 5.00
N GLY A 65 -8.44 2.39 5.29
CA GLY A 65 -7.91 3.11 6.46
C GLY A 65 -8.27 4.60 6.41
N HIS A 66 -8.03 5.29 5.30
CA HIS A 66 -8.46 6.68 5.08
C HIS A 66 -9.98 6.83 5.19
N MET A 67 -10.73 5.88 4.63
CA MET A 67 -12.19 5.84 4.79
C MET A 67 -12.59 5.80 6.27
N LEU A 68 -12.00 4.92 7.08
CA LEU A 68 -12.32 4.82 8.51
C LEU A 68 -11.94 6.10 9.27
N VAL A 69 -10.76 6.67 8.99
CA VAL A 69 -10.33 7.95 9.59
C VAL A 69 -11.34 9.05 9.27
N SER A 70 -11.75 9.16 8.02
CA SER A 70 -12.70 10.17 7.55
C SER A 70 -14.14 9.95 8.06
N GLU A 71 -14.67 8.72 7.97
CA GLU A 71 -16.07 8.41 8.34
C GLU A 71 -16.30 8.52 9.86
N PHE A 72 -15.26 8.28 10.67
CA PHE A 72 -15.37 8.30 12.13
C PHE A 72 -14.69 9.51 12.78
N ASP A 73 -14.16 10.45 11.98
CA ASP A 73 -13.43 11.63 12.47
C ASP A 73 -12.33 11.24 13.49
N LEU A 74 -11.52 10.21 13.13
CA LEU A 74 -10.49 9.67 14.02
C LEU A 74 -9.29 10.61 14.13
N PRO A 75 -8.75 10.83 15.34
CA PRO A 75 -7.54 11.63 15.51
C PRO A 75 -6.31 10.89 14.98
N VAL A 76 -5.52 11.55 14.15
CA VAL A 76 -4.24 11.03 13.64
C VAL A 76 -3.09 11.88 14.19
N LEU A 77 -2.09 11.23 14.78
CA LEU A 77 -0.88 11.86 15.29
C LEU A 77 0.29 11.56 14.34
N GLY A 78 0.65 12.52 13.52
CA GLY A 78 1.71 12.38 12.53
C GLY A 78 1.15 12.38 11.10
N ARG A 79 1.87 11.70 10.19
CA ARG A 79 1.38 11.54 8.82
C ARG A 79 0.25 10.53 8.78
N GLU A 80 -0.87 10.88 8.17
CA GLU A 80 -2.01 9.97 8.01
C GLU A 80 -1.64 8.75 7.17
N GLU A 81 -0.79 8.93 6.16
CA GLU A 81 -0.28 7.86 5.31
C GLU A 81 0.43 6.74 6.10
N ASP A 82 1.34 7.11 7.01
CA ASP A 82 2.01 6.13 7.87
C ASP A 82 1.04 5.46 8.85
N ALA A 83 0.02 6.21 9.30
CA ALA A 83 -0.98 5.70 10.22
C ALA A 83 -1.89 4.67 9.55
N VAL A 84 -2.34 4.92 8.30
CA VAL A 84 -3.20 3.98 7.57
C VAL A 84 -2.43 2.79 7.01
N ASP A 85 -1.16 2.92 6.63
CA ASP A 85 -0.27 1.77 6.35
C ASP A 85 -0.19 0.83 7.56
N ASN A 86 -0.04 1.42 8.73
CA ASN A 86 0.02 0.68 9.98
C ASN A 86 -1.30 -0.03 10.31
N LEU A 87 -2.43 0.67 10.10
CA LEU A 87 -3.77 0.10 10.29
C LEU A 87 -4.01 -1.05 9.32
N SER A 88 -3.66 -0.90 8.04
CA SER A 88 -3.79 -1.94 7.03
C SER A 88 -3.03 -3.19 7.41
N SER A 89 -1.77 -3.02 7.81
CA SER A 89 -0.95 -4.15 8.28
C SER A 89 -1.59 -4.86 9.49
N ILE A 90 -2.14 -4.12 10.45
CA ILE A 90 -2.81 -4.71 11.62
C ILE A 90 -4.08 -5.45 11.20
N LEU A 91 -4.94 -4.83 10.38
CA LEU A 91 -6.21 -5.45 9.97
C LEU A 91 -5.98 -6.74 9.19
N MET A 92 -4.95 -6.79 8.35
CA MET A 92 -4.60 -8.00 7.59
C MET A 92 -4.01 -9.08 8.50
N LEU A 93 -3.06 -8.73 9.36
CA LEU A 93 -2.38 -9.69 10.25
C LEU A 93 -3.30 -10.27 11.33
N GLU A 94 -4.23 -9.47 11.89
CA GLU A 94 -5.16 -9.93 12.93
C GLU A 94 -6.36 -10.72 12.36
N ALA A 95 -6.45 -10.85 11.04
CA ALA A 95 -7.57 -11.56 10.39
C ALA A 95 -7.43 -13.09 10.45
N ASP A 96 -6.24 -13.63 10.72
CA ASP A 96 -5.93 -15.08 10.74
C ASP A 96 -6.38 -15.77 9.42
N ASP A 97 -5.93 -15.19 8.28
CA ASP A 97 -6.32 -15.60 6.92
C ASP A 97 -5.09 -15.74 6.02
N ASP A 98 -4.85 -16.94 5.50
CA ASP A 98 -3.68 -17.27 4.69
C ASP A 98 -3.55 -16.38 3.43
N LEU A 99 -4.68 -15.94 2.84
CA LEU A 99 -4.66 -15.03 1.69
C LEU A 99 -4.13 -13.65 2.09
N LEU A 100 -4.54 -13.14 3.25
CA LEU A 100 -4.09 -11.85 3.75
C LEU A 100 -2.63 -11.91 4.23
N ASP A 101 -2.20 -13.03 4.80
CA ASP A 101 -0.80 -13.28 5.15
C ASP A 101 0.10 -13.26 3.91
N GLN A 102 -0.34 -13.89 2.80
CA GLN A 102 0.40 -13.81 1.55
C GLN A 102 0.37 -12.40 0.95
N ALA A 103 -0.80 -11.75 0.98
CA ALA A 103 -0.96 -10.41 0.42
C ALA A 103 -0.09 -9.36 1.13
N ILE A 104 0.14 -9.49 2.43
CA ILE A 104 1.03 -8.55 3.16
C ILE A 104 2.52 -8.81 2.84
N ILE A 105 2.91 -10.06 2.56
CA ILE A 105 4.24 -10.38 2.02
C ILE A 105 4.41 -9.72 0.65
N ASP A 106 3.48 -9.95 -0.27
CA ASP A 106 3.51 -9.38 -1.62
C ASP A 106 3.57 -7.85 -1.58
N ALA A 107 2.88 -7.22 -0.61
CA ALA A 107 2.91 -5.77 -0.44
C ALA A 107 4.28 -5.25 0.05
N ALA A 108 4.92 -5.94 0.98
CA ALA A 108 6.27 -5.58 1.42
C ALA A 108 7.27 -5.70 0.27
N ASP A 109 7.24 -6.80 -0.48
CA ASP A 109 8.06 -7.01 -1.68
C ASP A 109 7.76 -5.94 -2.74
N GLY A 110 6.49 -5.58 -2.93
CA GLY A 110 6.11 -4.52 -3.85
C GLY A 110 6.79 -3.19 -3.55
N TRP A 111 6.87 -2.81 -2.27
CA TRP A 111 7.56 -1.59 -1.85
C TRP A 111 9.08 -1.68 -2.02
N PHE A 112 9.70 -2.85 -1.73
CA PHE A 112 11.14 -3.03 -1.95
C PHE A 112 11.48 -2.98 -3.43
N LEU A 113 10.76 -3.69 -4.29
CA LEU A 113 10.96 -3.66 -5.73
C LEU A 113 10.71 -2.27 -6.33
N SER A 114 9.71 -1.52 -5.83
CA SER A 114 9.47 -0.14 -6.26
C SER A 114 10.63 0.78 -5.90
N SER A 115 11.20 0.63 -4.68
CA SER A 115 12.38 1.39 -4.25
C SER A 115 13.60 1.08 -5.11
N GLU A 116 13.82 -0.19 -5.45
CA GLU A 116 14.92 -0.61 -6.32
C GLU A 116 14.75 -0.04 -7.74
N ALA A 117 13.56 -0.17 -8.32
CA ALA A 117 13.27 0.38 -9.64
C ALA A 117 13.45 1.91 -9.70
N ALA A 118 13.04 2.64 -8.67
CA ALA A 118 13.26 4.08 -8.56
C ALA A 118 14.75 4.44 -8.45
N ALA A 119 15.53 3.64 -7.71
CA ALA A 119 16.98 3.81 -7.58
C ALA A 119 17.69 3.59 -8.93
N ASP A 120 17.32 2.54 -9.67
CA ASP A 120 17.85 2.24 -11.00
C ASP A 120 17.52 3.34 -12.02
N ALA A 121 16.32 3.89 -11.93
CA ALA A 121 15.89 5.05 -12.73
C ALA A 121 16.53 6.35 -12.26
N LYS A 122 17.29 6.36 -11.15
CA LYS A 122 17.91 7.54 -10.53
C LYS A 122 16.88 8.62 -10.19
N GLU A 123 15.71 8.23 -9.75
CA GLU A 123 14.68 9.13 -9.31
C GLU A 123 15.08 9.85 -8.01
N GLU A 124 14.71 11.11 -7.90
CA GLU A 124 14.96 11.89 -6.68
C GLU A 124 13.97 11.50 -5.59
N GLN A 125 14.49 11.12 -4.41
CA GLN A 125 13.63 10.76 -3.28
C GLN A 125 12.90 11.99 -2.71
N ALA A 126 11.58 11.91 -2.63
CA ALA A 126 10.70 12.98 -2.16
C ALA A 126 10.56 12.97 -0.62
N PHE A 127 11.61 13.33 0.12
CA PHE A 127 11.60 13.38 1.59
C PHE A 127 10.51 14.29 2.18
N TRP A 128 9.94 15.18 1.39
CA TRP A 128 8.85 16.10 1.75
C TRP A 128 7.45 15.53 1.42
N GLY A 129 7.39 14.33 0.86
CA GLY A 129 6.13 13.67 0.48
C GLY A 129 5.23 13.40 1.68
N ALA A 130 3.94 13.21 1.40
CA ALA A 130 2.98 12.78 2.42
C ALA A 130 3.27 11.35 2.89
N HIS A 131 3.69 10.48 1.97
CA HIS A 131 4.07 9.10 2.25
C HIS A 131 5.51 8.98 2.76
N GLY A 132 5.80 7.88 3.46
CA GLY A 132 7.16 7.40 3.66
C GLY A 132 7.82 7.03 2.33
N LEU A 133 9.14 6.90 2.30
CA LEU A 133 9.83 6.33 1.15
C LEU A 133 9.43 4.86 0.98
N ASP A 134 9.42 4.36 -0.24
CA ASP A 134 8.97 2.99 -0.55
C ASP A 134 9.71 1.94 0.31
N GLU A 135 11.02 2.03 0.40
CA GLU A 135 11.82 1.14 1.24
C GLU A 135 11.42 1.25 2.73
N GLN A 136 11.10 2.44 3.23
CA GLN A 136 10.64 2.63 4.61
C GLN A 136 9.27 1.97 4.84
N ARG A 137 8.38 2.01 3.85
CA ARG A 137 7.08 1.34 3.91
C ARG A 137 7.25 -0.18 3.93
N GLY A 138 8.10 -0.75 3.06
CA GLY A 138 8.46 -2.16 3.08
C GLY A 138 8.97 -2.62 4.45
N TRP A 139 9.93 -1.90 5.03
CA TRP A 139 10.46 -2.20 6.36
C TRP A 139 9.43 -2.06 7.48
N ALA A 140 8.50 -1.11 7.39
CA ALA A 140 7.43 -0.94 8.37
C ALA A 140 6.44 -2.12 8.36
N ILE A 141 6.13 -2.66 7.18
CA ILE A 141 5.29 -3.85 7.00
C ILE A 141 6.02 -5.09 7.53
N ALA A 142 7.29 -5.30 7.13
CA ALA A 142 8.13 -6.40 7.62
C ALA A 142 8.26 -6.39 9.15
N CYS A 143 8.40 -5.20 9.76
CA CYS A 143 8.39 -5.02 11.20
C CYS A 143 7.04 -5.41 11.83
N SER A 144 5.92 -5.12 11.18
CA SER A 144 4.60 -5.52 11.67
C SER A 144 4.41 -7.02 11.61
N MET A 145 4.85 -7.69 10.53
CA MET A 145 4.86 -9.16 10.42
C MET A 145 5.73 -9.81 11.52
N ALA A 146 6.96 -9.31 11.70
CA ALA A 146 7.86 -9.81 12.74
C ALA A 146 7.28 -9.63 14.15
N GLY A 147 6.58 -8.51 14.38
CA GLY A 147 5.96 -8.19 15.66
C GLY A 147 4.68 -8.99 15.94
N HIS A 148 3.94 -9.36 14.90
CA HIS A 148 2.73 -10.18 15.00
C HIS A 148 3.06 -11.65 15.26
N ASP A 149 3.69 -12.31 14.30
CA ASP A 149 4.14 -13.71 14.40
C ASP A 149 5.37 -13.94 13.53
N TYR A 150 6.56 -13.66 14.08
CA TYR A 150 7.82 -13.92 13.39
C TYR A 150 7.95 -15.36 12.88
N LYS A 151 7.37 -16.34 13.60
CA LYS A 151 7.49 -17.74 13.19
C LYS A 151 6.73 -18.03 11.90
N ASN A 152 5.57 -17.43 11.72
CA ASN A 152 4.75 -17.58 10.53
C ASN A 152 5.44 -16.92 9.31
N PHE A 153 6.04 -15.75 9.50
CA PHE A 153 6.69 -14.96 8.44
C PHE A 153 8.22 -15.16 8.37
N LYS A 154 8.76 -16.19 9.06
CA LYS A 154 10.19 -16.37 9.25
C LYS A 154 10.99 -16.43 7.95
N GLU A 155 10.51 -17.15 6.95
CA GLU A 155 11.20 -17.34 5.68
C GLU A 155 11.41 -16.00 4.98
N PHE A 156 10.33 -15.20 4.89
CA PHE A 156 10.38 -13.88 4.30
C PHE A 156 11.26 -12.91 5.10
N ILE A 157 11.05 -12.81 6.42
CA ILE A 157 11.82 -11.90 7.29
C ILE A 157 13.31 -12.21 7.27
N ASP A 158 13.69 -13.49 7.26
CA ASP A 158 15.10 -13.89 7.21
C ASP A 158 15.73 -13.59 5.83
N SER A 159 14.97 -13.69 4.74
CA SER A 159 15.47 -13.34 3.40
C SER A 159 15.82 -11.85 3.26
N LEU A 160 15.19 -10.99 4.05
CA LEU A 160 15.46 -9.55 4.08
C LEU A 160 16.73 -9.19 4.88
N GLU A 161 17.41 -10.14 5.51
CA GLU A 161 18.53 -9.88 6.42
C GLU A 161 18.18 -8.85 7.51
N PHE A 162 16.92 -8.87 7.98
CA PHE A 162 16.38 -7.90 8.93
C PHE A 162 17.15 -7.97 10.26
N PRO A 163 17.78 -6.86 10.72
CA PRO A 163 18.61 -6.86 11.91
C PRO A 163 17.88 -7.40 13.15
N GLU A 164 18.54 -8.32 13.88
CA GLU A 164 17.91 -9.03 15.01
C GLU A 164 17.44 -8.09 16.12
N ASP A 165 18.25 -7.10 16.48
CA ASP A 165 17.92 -6.08 17.48
C ASP A 165 16.67 -5.29 17.07
N ARG A 166 16.58 -4.88 15.80
CA ARG A 166 15.41 -4.16 15.31
C ARG A 166 14.16 -5.06 15.28
N ARG A 167 14.30 -6.33 14.91
CA ARG A 167 13.23 -7.32 14.95
C ARG A 167 12.68 -7.52 16.37
N GLU A 168 13.56 -7.58 17.39
CA GLU A 168 13.13 -7.66 18.78
C GLU A 168 12.34 -6.41 19.22
N GLU A 169 12.71 -5.22 18.76
CA GLU A 169 11.93 -4.01 18.97
C GLU A 169 10.54 -4.10 18.33
N CYS A 170 10.42 -4.63 17.10
CA CYS A 170 9.13 -4.82 16.43
C CYS A 170 8.16 -5.67 17.27
N ILE A 171 8.66 -6.74 17.92
CA ILE A 171 7.86 -7.59 18.81
C ILE A 171 7.29 -6.78 19.99
N SER A 172 8.03 -5.80 20.49
CA SER A 172 7.56 -4.94 21.58
C SER A 172 6.63 -3.81 21.11
N GLU A 173 6.82 -3.30 19.88
CA GLU A 173 6.06 -2.21 19.28
C GLU A 173 4.67 -2.65 18.79
N TYR A 174 4.58 -3.82 18.17
CA TYR A 174 3.34 -4.28 17.54
C TYR A 174 2.13 -4.30 18.46
N PRO A 175 2.19 -4.86 19.69
CA PRO A 175 1.06 -4.84 20.62
C PRO A 175 0.63 -3.42 21.01
N GLN A 176 1.53 -2.44 20.97
CA GLN A 176 1.19 -1.04 21.23
C GLN A 176 0.39 -0.44 20.08
N LYS A 177 0.81 -0.72 18.82
CA LYS A 177 0.11 -0.30 17.61
C LYS A 177 -1.32 -0.87 17.60
N VAL A 178 -1.46 -2.18 17.83
CA VAL A 178 -2.76 -2.86 17.93
C VAL A 178 -3.66 -2.24 18.99
N ARG A 179 -3.14 -2.00 20.21
CA ARG A 179 -3.93 -1.34 21.27
C ARG A 179 -4.37 0.06 20.88
N SER A 180 -3.53 0.82 20.21
CA SER A 180 -3.84 2.19 19.78
C SER A 180 -5.02 2.19 18.79
N TRP A 181 -4.94 1.39 17.74
CA TRP A 181 -6.01 1.28 16.75
C TRP A 181 -7.28 0.68 17.32
N ASN A 182 -7.19 -0.37 18.13
CA ASN A 182 -8.36 -0.94 18.80
C ASN A 182 -9.05 0.07 19.72
N THR A 183 -8.29 0.95 20.40
CA THR A 183 -8.88 2.00 21.23
C THR A 183 -9.67 3.00 20.40
N LEU A 184 -9.17 3.37 19.22
CA LEU A 184 -9.84 4.30 18.33
C LEU A 184 -11.05 3.68 17.64
N LEU A 185 -10.94 2.43 17.19
CA LEU A 185 -11.96 1.76 16.37
C LEU A 185 -13.06 1.08 17.19
N LYS A 186 -12.79 0.65 18.43
CA LYS A 186 -13.75 -0.02 19.31
C LYS A 186 -15.09 0.69 19.46
N PRO A 187 -15.19 2.02 19.59
CA PRO A 187 -16.49 2.72 19.66
C PRO A 187 -17.32 2.59 18.38
N HIS A 188 -16.69 2.19 17.27
CA HIS A 188 -17.26 2.11 15.94
C HIS A 188 -17.48 0.67 15.45
N GLU A 189 -17.18 -0.33 16.28
CA GLU A 189 -17.43 -1.73 15.96
C GLU A 189 -18.91 -1.96 15.61
N ALA A 190 -19.14 -2.79 14.61
CA ALA A 190 -20.49 -3.14 14.19
C ALA A 190 -21.21 -3.94 15.30
N THR A 191 -22.49 -3.62 15.51
CA THR A 191 -23.35 -4.45 16.36
C THR A 191 -23.75 -5.72 15.62
N ALA A 192 -24.04 -6.81 16.34
CA ALA A 192 -24.51 -8.05 15.75
C ALA A 192 -25.72 -7.78 14.84
N ASN A 193 -25.60 -8.04 13.54
CA ASN A 193 -26.52 -7.78 12.44
C ASN A 193 -26.35 -6.42 11.71
N ALA A 194 -25.40 -5.57 12.07
CA ALA A 194 -25.04 -4.44 11.22
C ALA A 194 -24.25 -4.95 10.01
N SER A 195 -24.58 -4.46 8.84
CA SER A 195 -23.87 -4.79 7.59
C SER A 195 -23.95 -3.58 6.69
N THR A 196 -22.78 -3.00 6.43
CA THR A 196 -22.64 -1.88 5.49
C THR A 196 -22.75 -2.39 4.06
N LYS A 197 -23.52 -1.70 3.25
CA LYS A 197 -23.63 -1.99 1.81
C LYS A 197 -22.66 -1.12 1.03
N PHE A 198 -21.73 -1.77 0.37
CA PHE A 198 -20.82 -1.15 -0.58
C PHE A 198 -21.39 -1.22 -1.99
N GLU A 199 -21.23 -0.15 -2.77
CA GLU A 199 -21.62 -0.09 -4.17
C GLU A 199 -20.39 -0.40 -5.03
N ILE A 200 -20.35 -1.59 -5.65
CA ILE A 200 -19.18 -2.06 -6.39
C ILE A 200 -19.36 -1.82 -7.88
N THR A 201 -18.36 -1.22 -8.52
CA THR A 201 -18.35 -0.92 -9.96
C THR A 201 -16.99 -1.21 -10.59
N TYR A 202 -16.99 -1.90 -11.72
CA TYR A 202 -15.84 -2.10 -12.59
C TYR A 202 -16.10 -1.37 -13.91
N GLU A 203 -15.47 -0.22 -14.09
CA GLU A 203 -15.65 0.58 -15.30
C GLU A 203 -14.91 -0.02 -16.52
N PRO A 204 -15.40 0.22 -17.73
CA PRO A 204 -14.70 -0.20 -18.94
C PRO A 204 -13.41 0.58 -19.14
N ILE A 205 -12.44 -0.04 -19.83
CA ILE A 205 -11.19 0.58 -20.27
C ILE A 205 -11.30 1.08 -21.70
N THR A 206 -10.44 2.04 -22.03
CA THR A 206 -10.22 2.52 -23.41
C THR A 206 -8.79 2.23 -23.89
N ASP A 207 -7.85 1.98 -22.97
CA ASP A 207 -6.49 1.58 -23.27
C ASP A 207 -6.36 0.05 -23.28
N PRO A 208 -6.09 -0.57 -24.46
CA PRO A 208 -5.94 -2.02 -24.56
C PRO A 208 -4.81 -2.61 -23.70
N SER A 209 -3.79 -1.82 -23.35
CA SER A 209 -2.70 -2.28 -22.50
C SER A 209 -3.14 -2.63 -21.07
N LEU A 210 -4.35 -2.22 -20.66
CA LEU A 210 -4.94 -2.52 -19.36
C LEU A 210 -5.84 -3.76 -19.36
N GLU A 211 -6.07 -4.43 -20.51
CA GLU A 211 -7.03 -5.53 -20.62
C GLU A 211 -6.70 -6.71 -19.69
N LEU A 212 -5.43 -7.13 -19.64
CA LEU A 212 -4.96 -8.17 -18.74
C LEU A 212 -5.23 -7.79 -17.29
N PHE A 213 -4.85 -6.59 -16.89
CA PHE A 213 -4.93 -6.12 -15.50
C PHE A 213 -6.38 -5.85 -15.06
N GLN A 214 -7.23 -5.33 -15.95
CA GLN A 214 -8.67 -5.27 -15.70
C GLN A 214 -9.24 -6.68 -15.46
N THR A 215 -8.80 -7.67 -16.22
CA THR A 215 -9.26 -9.05 -16.07
C THR A 215 -8.81 -9.61 -14.73
N ILE A 216 -7.54 -9.45 -14.34
CA ILE A 216 -7.01 -9.89 -13.04
C ILE A 216 -7.85 -9.27 -11.90
N VAL A 217 -8.05 -7.96 -11.90
CA VAL A 217 -8.79 -7.24 -10.85
C VAL A 217 -10.24 -7.70 -10.74
N LYS A 218 -10.90 -8.00 -11.87
CA LYS A 218 -12.29 -8.47 -11.90
C LYS A 218 -12.42 -9.93 -11.47
N GLU A 219 -11.61 -10.81 -12.02
CA GLU A 219 -11.71 -12.25 -11.75
C GLU A 219 -11.29 -12.58 -10.31
N SER A 220 -10.33 -11.84 -9.74
CA SER A 220 -9.98 -11.95 -8.31
C SER A 220 -11.05 -11.40 -7.36
N LYS A 221 -12.07 -10.70 -7.89
CA LYS A 221 -13.13 -10.04 -7.12
C LYS A 221 -12.56 -9.11 -6.03
N LEU A 222 -11.53 -8.37 -6.40
CA LEU A 222 -10.75 -7.57 -5.46
C LEU A 222 -11.61 -6.58 -4.66
N LEU A 223 -12.56 -5.91 -5.32
CA LEU A 223 -13.45 -4.95 -4.65
C LEU A 223 -14.48 -5.64 -3.73
N GLU A 224 -14.99 -6.81 -4.13
CA GLU A 224 -15.90 -7.60 -3.31
C GLU A 224 -15.22 -8.12 -2.05
N LEU A 225 -13.95 -8.53 -2.16
CA LEU A 225 -13.15 -8.93 -1.00
C LEU A 225 -13.12 -7.80 0.03
N ILE A 226 -12.76 -6.59 -0.38
CA ILE A 226 -12.71 -5.42 0.49
C ILE A 226 -14.10 -5.07 1.05
N GLY A 227 -15.11 -5.01 0.20
CA GLY A 227 -16.48 -4.76 0.64
C GLY A 227 -16.95 -5.76 1.70
N ASN A 228 -16.64 -7.04 1.52
CA ASN A 228 -16.98 -8.09 2.49
C ASN A 228 -16.18 -7.97 3.78
N SER A 229 -14.87 -7.68 3.71
CA SER A 229 -14.01 -7.51 4.88
C SER A 229 -14.50 -6.40 5.81
N PHE A 230 -14.97 -5.28 5.24
CA PHE A 230 -15.39 -4.13 6.05
C PHE A 230 -16.89 -4.10 6.36
N SER A 231 -17.72 -4.87 5.66
CA SER A 231 -19.20 -4.83 5.78
C SER A 231 -19.72 -5.14 7.19
N GLY A 232 -19.03 -6.00 7.93
CA GLY A 232 -19.46 -6.44 9.26
C GLY A 232 -18.53 -6.02 10.40
N LEU A 233 -17.42 -5.37 10.11
CA LEU A 233 -16.44 -5.00 11.13
C LEU A 233 -16.82 -3.73 11.89
N TYR A 234 -17.29 -2.73 11.16
CA TYR A 234 -17.55 -1.39 11.72
C TYR A 234 -18.92 -0.89 11.31
N ASN A 235 -19.47 0.02 12.11
CA ASN A 235 -20.77 0.66 11.85
C ASN A 235 -20.64 1.82 10.86
N ILE A 236 -20.19 1.51 9.64
CA ILE A 236 -20.04 2.46 8.54
C ILE A 236 -21.42 2.70 7.92
N LYS A 237 -21.73 3.93 7.54
CA LYS A 237 -22.97 4.26 6.83
C LYS A 237 -22.96 3.69 5.42
N ASP A 238 -24.11 3.19 4.95
CA ASP A 238 -24.30 2.74 3.56
C ASP A 238 -23.91 3.82 2.52
N GLY A 239 -23.66 3.39 1.29
CA GLY A 239 -23.36 4.29 0.17
C GLY A 239 -21.88 4.61 0.00
N ILE A 240 -21.00 3.79 0.58
CA ILE A 240 -19.58 3.77 0.18
C ILE A 240 -19.49 3.09 -1.19
N LYS A 241 -18.79 3.73 -2.11
CA LYS A 241 -18.51 3.18 -3.44
C LYS A 241 -17.11 2.57 -3.49
N LEU A 242 -17.00 1.42 -4.14
CA LEU A 242 -15.75 0.79 -4.50
C LEU A 242 -15.70 0.73 -6.03
N THR A 243 -14.83 1.49 -6.65
CA THR A 243 -14.78 1.61 -8.11
C THR A 243 -13.39 1.26 -8.64
N ALA A 244 -13.31 0.27 -9.54
CA ALA A 244 -12.11 0.04 -10.32
C ALA A 244 -12.27 0.67 -11.71
N LYS A 245 -11.30 1.49 -12.13
CA LYS A 245 -11.37 2.24 -13.39
C LYS A 245 -9.99 2.56 -13.97
N GLN A 246 -9.97 2.99 -15.21
CA GLN A 246 -8.81 3.61 -15.83
C GLN A 246 -8.67 5.06 -15.32
N CYS A 247 -7.50 5.40 -14.77
CA CYS A 247 -7.24 6.72 -14.19
C CYS A 247 -6.19 7.54 -14.95
N GLY A 248 -5.42 6.89 -15.85
CA GLY A 248 -4.27 7.49 -16.52
C GLY A 248 -2.99 7.55 -15.67
N GLN A 249 -3.01 6.94 -14.48
CA GLN A 249 -1.85 6.85 -13.57
C GLN A 249 -2.01 5.65 -12.64
N ALA A 250 -0.90 5.04 -12.21
CA ALA A 250 -0.89 3.98 -11.21
C ALA A 250 -1.22 4.58 -9.83
N ASN A 251 -2.42 4.31 -9.31
CA ASN A 251 -2.88 4.87 -8.04
C ASN A 251 -4.08 4.09 -7.47
N ALA A 252 -4.35 4.30 -6.18
CA ALA A 252 -5.63 4.10 -5.53
C ALA A 252 -5.87 5.30 -4.61
N PHE A 253 -7.13 5.64 -4.31
CA PHE A 253 -7.41 6.78 -3.43
C PHE A 253 -8.82 6.76 -2.85
N TRP A 254 -8.95 7.27 -1.63
CA TRP A 254 -10.22 7.57 -0.99
C TRP A 254 -10.65 9.02 -1.28
N SER A 255 -11.91 9.22 -1.68
CA SER A 255 -12.55 10.53 -1.78
C SER A 255 -13.62 10.68 -0.69
N ALA A 256 -13.32 11.42 0.36
CA ALA A 256 -14.29 11.69 1.44
C ALA A 256 -15.53 12.45 0.92
N LYS A 257 -15.37 13.31 -0.09
CA LYS A 257 -16.45 14.05 -0.72
C LYS A 257 -17.46 13.14 -1.43
N ASP A 258 -16.95 12.17 -2.19
CA ASP A 258 -17.75 11.28 -3.04
C ASP A 258 -18.07 9.97 -2.32
N ARG A 259 -17.46 9.76 -1.13
CA ARG A 259 -17.47 8.53 -0.33
C ARG A 259 -17.11 7.32 -1.20
N GLU A 260 -15.96 7.41 -1.88
CA GLU A 260 -15.55 6.46 -2.89
C GLU A 260 -14.09 6.08 -2.72
N ILE A 261 -13.81 4.78 -2.68
CA ILE A 261 -12.49 4.22 -2.88
C ILE A 261 -12.36 3.89 -4.37
N THR A 262 -11.38 4.51 -5.02
CA THR A 262 -11.05 4.24 -6.42
C THR A 262 -9.79 3.39 -6.49
N PHE A 263 -9.84 2.31 -7.27
CA PHE A 263 -8.70 1.50 -7.66
C PHE A 263 -8.42 1.72 -9.15
N CYS A 264 -7.23 2.17 -9.49
CA CYS A 264 -6.83 2.40 -10.88
C CYS A 264 -6.27 1.10 -11.49
N TYR A 265 -6.73 0.69 -12.67
CA TYR A 265 -6.18 -0.50 -13.34
C TYR A 265 -4.68 -0.36 -13.64
N GLU A 266 -4.20 0.86 -13.77
CA GLU A 266 -2.79 1.18 -13.93
C GLU A 266 -1.95 0.79 -12.70
N PHE A 267 -2.54 0.75 -11.49
CA PHE A 267 -1.87 0.23 -10.30
C PHE A 267 -1.56 -1.27 -10.45
N ALA A 268 -2.55 -2.04 -10.91
CA ALA A 268 -2.36 -3.46 -11.19
C ALA A 268 -1.32 -3.67 -12.31
N LYS A 269 -1.36 -2.85 -13.37
CA LYS A 269 -0.36 -2.88 -14.44
C LYS A 269 1.03 -2.60 -13.93
N PHE A 270 1.21 -1.55 -13.13
CA PHE A 270 2.51 -1.20 -12.54
C PHE A 270 3.12 -2.37 -11.78
N HIS A 271 2.38 -3.01 -10.88
CA HIS A 271 2.90 -4.13 -10.10
C HIS A 271 3.15 -5.38 -10.96
N GLY A 272 2.31 -5.64 -11.95
CA GLY A 272 2.53 -6.73 -12.88
C GLY A 272 3.79 -6.53 -13.74
N GLU A 273 4.02 -5.33 -14.25
CA GLU A 273 5.23 -4.98 -15.00
C GLU A 273 6.48 -5.00 -14.09
N LEU A 274 6.35 -4.54 -12.85
CA LEU A 274 7.43 -4.52 -11.86
C LEU A 274 7.97 -5.94 -11.59
N VAL A 275 7.10 -6.87 -11.21
CA VAL A 275 7.51 -8.25 -10.90
C VAL A 275 7.91 -9.04 -12.14
N ALA A 276 7.28 -8.79 -13.30
CA ALA A 276 7.68 -9.40 -14.56
C ALA A 276 9.10 -9.00 -14.97
N ASN A 277 9.47 -7.73 -14.81
CA ASN A 277 10.82 -7.25 -15.04
C ASN A 277 11.82 -7.92 -14.07
N TYR A 278 11.46 -8.07 -12.81
CA TYR A 278 12.27 -8.80 -11.83
C TYR A 278 12.56 -10.25 -12.29
N PHE A 279 11.54 -10.99 -12.71
CA PHE A 279 11.73 -12.37 -13.21
C PHE A 279 12.61 -12.44 -14.46
N LEU A 280 12.40 -11.53 -15.42
CA LEU A 280 13.15 -11.53 -16.67
C LEU A 280 14.61 -11.14 -16.46
N ASN A 281 14.91 -10.23 -15.55
CA ASN A 281 16.27 -9.80 -15.24
C ASN A 281 17.03 -10.92 -14.53
N ASN A 282 16.44 -11.57 -13.53
CA ASN A 282 17.08 -12.67 -12.81
C ASN A 282 17.30 -13.91 -13.68
N ALA A 283 16.40 -14.22 -14.62
CA ALA A 283 16.59 -15.29 -15.58
C ALA A 283 17.78 -15.02 -16.54
N ALA A 284 18.06 -13.76 -16.84
CA ALA A 284 19.19 -13.37 -17.67
C ALA A 284 20.53 -13.56 -16.95
N ASP A 285 20.59 -13.28 -15.64
CA ASP A 285 21.81 -13.44 -14.84
C ASP A 285 22.19 -14.92 -14.64
N GLU A 286 21.21 -15.82 -14.47
CA GLU A 286 21.47 -17.25 -14.37
C GLU A 286 22.02 -17.86 -15.68
N THR A 287 21.81 -17.22 -16.82
CA THR A 287 22.28 -17.69 -18.13
C THR A 287 23.66 -17.17 -18.52
N GLN A 288 24.24 -16.22 -17.77
CA GLN A 288 25.60 -15.77 -17.99
C GLN A 288 26.59 -16.79 -17.41
N PRO A 289 27.51 -17.38 -18.21
CA PRO A 289 28.54 -18.26 -17.67
C PRO A 289 29.40 -17.43 -16.73
N GLN A 290 29.51 -17.87 -15.46
CA GLN A 290 30.46 -17.31 -14.53
C GLN A 290 31.85 -17.41 -15.18
N SER A 291 32.42 -16.29 -15.60
CA SER A 291 33.80 -16.21 -16.02
C SER A 291 34.63 -16.49 -14.75
N GLU A 292 35.20 -17.68 -14.69
CA GLU A 292 36.25 -17.99 -13.73
C GLU A 292 37.39 -16.97 -13.92
N THR A 293 37.32 -15.90 -13.16
CA THR A 293 38.50 -15.07 -12.92
C THR A 293 39.30 -15.75 -11.82
N GLU A 294 40.26 -16.60 -12.21
CA GLU A 294 41.47 -16.81 -11.40
C GLU A 294 42.03 -15.41 -11.09
N SER A 295 41.86 -14.96 -9.87
CA SER A 295 42.65 -13.86 -9.33
C SER A 295 43.49 -14.40 -8.20
N ASP A 296 44.78 -14.55 -8.53
CA ASP A 296 45.84 -14.53 -7.56
C ASP A 296 45.73 -13.28 -6.65
N ASP A 297 45.78 -13.57 -5.36
CA ASP A 297 46.38 -12.78 -4.29
C ASP A 297 46.19 -11.26 -4.29
N ALA A 298 45.30 -10.75 -3.37
CA ALA A 298 45.62 -9.50 -2.67
C ALA A 298 44.66 -9.21 -1.47
N THR A 299 45.21 -9.44 -0.28
CA THR A 299 45.08 -8.55 0.91
C THR A 299 43.71 -7.95 1.26
N VAL A 300 43.08 -8.57 2.23
CA VAL A 300 41.96 -8.04 3.03
C VAL A 300 42.35 -6.72 3.70
N VAL A 301 41.67 -5.65 3.38
CA VAL A 301 41.61 -4.44 4.23
C VAL A 301 40.20 -4.33 4.80
N GLY A 302 40.07 -4.69 6.07
CA GLY A 302 38.86 -4.53 6.84
C GLY A 302 38.51 -3.06 7.01
N LEU A 303 37.27 -2.70 6.71
CA LEU A 303 36.64 -1.44 7.14
C LEU A 303 35.55 -1.80 8.13
N THR A 304 35.91 -1.70 9.41
CA THR A 304 34.94 -1.62 10.53
C THR A 304 34.20 -0.28 10.42
N ARG A 305 32.89 -0.33 10.26
CA ARG A 305 32.01 0.80 10.53
C ARG A 305 31.63 0.81 12.01
N GLN A 306 31.94 1.93 12.65
CA GLN A 306 31.35 2.32 13.94
C GLN A 306 30.04 3.06 13.68
#